data_b840ded36dae65aaac4764721f6a80e8
#
_entry.id   b840ded36dae65aaac4764721f6a80e8
#
_cell.length_a   1.000
_cell.length_b   1.000
_cell.length_c   1.000
_cell.angle_alpha   90.00
_cell.angle_beta   90.00
_cell.angle_gamma   90.00
#
_symmetry.space_group_name_H-M   'P 1'
#
loop_
_entity.id
_entity.type
_entity.pdbx_description
1 polymer ?
#
loop_
_entity_poly.entity_id
_entity_poly.type
_entity_poly.pdbx_seq_one_letter_code
_entity_poly.pdbx_strand_id
1 'polypeptide(L)'
;MICVMLVIFDVEGVLLNAEYLPVLANLFGPEKEKEIWDITNKGIRGEIKWEDGLRERVHALRGVDYDHALKIAQNLEIMPGARELCAFLKGLGWKLVAVSGGFNIITDRLYSELNIDKIFSNDLIFKDNKLVDVTIRVTSDKSASVRAYITENGFSRDEIVVVVDGANDLKLFDLSSFTVGFCAVDVIRNKADMVIDKKDLSLLIPIIKEKFKIKINS
;
A
#
# COMPACT_ATOMS: atom_id res chain seq x y z
N MET A 1 -2.39 -20.46 -22.65
CA MET A 1 -3.24 -19.67 -21.73
C MET A 1 -2.30 -18.91 -20.80
N ILE A 2 -2.45 -17.59 -20.70
CA ILE A 2 -1.75 -16.81 -19.66
C ILE A 2 -2.45 -17.17 -18.33
N CYS A 3 -1.69 -17.66 -17.37
CA CYS A 3 -2.24 -17.96 -16.03
C CYS A 3 -2.73 -16.66 -15.40
N VAL A 4 -3.90 -16.67 -14.78
CA VAL A 4 -4.40 -15.51 -14.02
C VAL A 4 -3.56 -15.38 -12.77
N MET A 5 -2.92 -14.24 -12.58
CA MET A 5 -2.07 -13.96 -11.43
C MET A 5 -2.77 -13.00 -10.46
N LEU A 6 -2.34 -13.00 -9.23
CA LEU A 6 -2.69 -12.04 -8.19
C LEU A 6 -1.49 -11.14 -7.93
N VAL A 7 -1.69 -9.82 -8.01
CA VAL A 7 -0.67 -8.85 -7.55
C VAL A 7 -1.16 -8.18 -6.27
N ILE A 8 -0.36 -8.25 -5.23
CA ILE A 8 -0.63 -7.62 -3.94
C ILE A 8 0.30 -6.42 -3.81
N PHE A 9 -0.29 -5.23 -3.67
CA PHE A 9 0.42 -3.96 -3.49
C PHE A 9 0.28 -3.44 -2.07
N ASP A 10 1.35 -2.86 -1.52
CA ASP A 10 1.17 -1.82 -0.51
C ASP A 10 0.61 -0.55 -1.16
N VAL A 11 0.14 0.39 -0.36
CA VAL A 11 -0.52 1.60 -0.85
C VAL A 11 0.35 2.84 -0.69
N GLU A 12 0.63 3.24 0.54
CA GLU A 12 1.44 4.44 0.82
C GLU A 12 2.91 4.11 0.51
N GLY A 13 3.58 4.99 -0.25
CA GLY A 13 4.93 4.70 -0.76
C GLY A 13 4.98 3.82 -2.03
N VAL A 14 3.91 3.09 -2.37
CA VAL A 14 3.83 2.21 -3.56
C VAL A 14 2.79 2.69 -4.57
N LEU A 15 1.48 2.61 -4.28
CA LEU A 15 0.42 3.09 -5.18
C LEU A 15 0.16 4.59 -5.05
N LEU A 16 0.41 5.16 -3.86
CA LEU A 16 0.38 6.58 -3.56
C LEU A 16 1.80 7.10 -3.30
N ASN A 17 2.15 8.25 -3.87
CA ASN A 17 3.45 8.91 -3.65
C ASN A 17 3.41 9.79 -2.39
N ALA A 18 2.88 9.28 -1.30
CA ALA A 18 2.73 10.03 -0.05
C ALA A 18 2.47 9.11 1.14
N GLU A 19 2.76 9.64 2.34
CA GLU A 19 2.31 9.13 3.63
C GLU A 19 1.20 10.05 4.16
N TYR A 20 0.00 9.54 4.36
CA TYR A 20 -1.19 10.37 4.62
C TYR A 20 -1.14 11.13 5.96
N LEU A 21 -0.81 10.44 7.06
CA LEU A 21 -0.83 11.09 8.38
C LEU A 21 0.19 12.22 8.50
N PRO A 22 1.43 12.13 7.98
CA PRO A 22 2.34 13.26 7.91
C PRO A 22 1.77 14.43 7.11
N VAL A 23 1.18 14.17 5.92
CA VAL A 23 0.55 15.22 5.11
C VAL A 23 -0.62 15.86 5.85
N LEU A 24 -1.44 15.08 6.55
CA LEU A 24 -2.55 15.57 7.38
C LEU A 24 -2.05 16.43 8.54
N ALA A 25 -0.91 16.06 9.14
CA ALA A 25 -0.30 16.76 10.26
C ALA A 25 0.14 18.20 9.91
N ASN A 26 0.37 18.48 8.62
CA ASN A 26 0.72 19.83 8.16
C ASN A 26 -0.36 20.89 8.48
N LEU A 27 -1.61 20.45 8.72
CA LEU A 27 -2.67 21.34 9.22
C LEU A 27 -2.34 21.98 10.59
N PHE A 28 -1.47 21.34 11.36
CA PHE A 28 -1.02 21.82 12.70
C PHE A 28 0.35 22.49 12.67
N GLY A 29 0.96 22.61 11.49
CA GLY A 29 2.27 23.23 11.28
C GLY A 29 3.43 22.23 11.20
N PRO A 30 4.63 22.74 10.85
CA PRO A 30 5.78 21.88 10.49
C PRO A 30 6.34 21.06 11.64
N GLU A 31 6.19 21.50 12.88
CA GLU A 31 6.65 20.74 14.05
C GLU A 31 5.81 19.46 14.24
N LYS A 32 4.49 19.57 14.07
CA LYS A 32 3.59 18.42 14.14
C LYS A 32 3.80 17.47 12.98
N GLU A 33 4.00 17.98 11.78
CA GLU A 33 4.35 17.17 10.61
C GLU A 33 5.63 16.37 10.87
N LYS A 34 6.68 17.00 11.41
CA LYS A 34 7.94 16.32 11.76
C LYS A 34 7.74 15.24 12.82
N GLU A 35 6.97 15.53 13.88
CA GLU A 35 6.63 14.54 14.92
C GLU A 35 6.00 13.28 14.30
N ILE A 36 5.00 13.47 13.44
CA ILE A 36 4.30 12.37 12.80
C ILE A 36 5.22 11.61 11.82
N TRP A 37 6.10 12.30 11.09
CA TRP A 37 7.12 11.67 10.25
C TRP A 37 8.09 10.81 11.05
N ASP A 38 8.54 11.29 12.20
CA ASP A 38 9.48 10.55 13.05
C ASP A 38 8.88 9.21 13.53
N ILE A 39 7.59 9.20 13.91
CA ILE A 39 6.88 7.98 14.30
C ILE A 39 6.65 7.09 13.08
N THR A 40 6.24 7.66 11.94
CA THR A 40 6.01 6.93 10.67
C THR A 40 7.27 6.18 10.24
N ASN A 41 8.41 6.88 10.21
CA ASN A 41 9.70 6.30 9.82
C ASN A 41 10.14 5.15 10.74
N LYS A 42 9.91 5.26 12.05
CA LYS A 42 10.18 4.15 12.98
C LYS A 42 9.33 2.93 12.67
N GLY A 43 8.05 3.13 12.33
CA GLY A 43 7.16 2.04 11.91
C GLY A 43 7.59 1.38 10.60
N ILE A 44 7.91 2.18 9.56
CA ILE A 44 8.39 1.71 8.25
C ILE A 44 9.69 0.90 8.39
N ARG A 45 10.60 1.31 9.29
CA ARG A 45 11.85 0.57 9.55
C ARG A 45 11.67 -0.62 10.50
N GLY A 46 10.47 -0.80 11.08
CA GLY A 46 10.18 -1.88 12.02
C GLY A 46 10.79 -1.68 13.42
N GLU A 47 11.13 -0.45 13.81
CA GLU A 47 11.69 -0.10 15.12
C GLU A 47 10.63 -0.09 16.23
N ILE A 48 9.36 0.13 15.85
CA ILE A 48 8.19 0.06 16.73
C ILE A 48 7.12 -0.82 16.08
N LYS A 49 6.19 -1.36 16.88
CA LYS A 49 5.01 -2.04 16.35
C LYS A 49 4.17 -1.05 15.56
N TRP A 50 3.77 -1.45 14.37
CA TRP A 50 2.99 -0.60 13.47
C TRP A 50 1.71 -0.07 14.14
N GLU A 51 0.96 -0.95 14.81
CA GLU A 51 -0.30 -0.63 15.47
C GLU A 51 -0.14 0.42 16.57
N ASP A 52 0.93 0.34 17.35
CA ASP A 52 1.22 1.28 18.44
C ASP A 52 1.53 2.67 17.85
N GLY A 53 2.44 2.72 16.86
CA GLY A 53 2.76 3.95 16.14
C GLY A 53 1.57 4.54 15.37
N LEU A 54 0.66 3.69 14.85
CA LEU A 54 -0.55 4.14 14.18
C LEU A 54 -1.50 4.84 15.15
N ARG A 55 -1.75 4.23 16.33
CA ARG A 55 -2.58 4.83 17.38
C ARG A 55 -2.00 6.15 17.87
N GLU A 56 -0.70 6.19 18.12
CA GLU A 56 0.01 7.39 18.58
C GLU A 56 -0.19 8.54 17.58
N ARG A 57 0.05 8.31 16.30
CA ARG A 57 -0.12 9.30 15.22
C ARG A 57 -1.57 9.78 15.12
N VAL A 58 -2.55 8.88 15.15
CA VAL A 58 -3.97 9.25 15.08
C VAL A 58 -4.38 10.05 16.32
N HIS A 59 -3.93 9.67 17.50
CA HIS A 59 -4.21 10.43 18.74
C HIS A 59 -3.60 11.84 18.70
N ALA A 60 -2.40 11.99 18.15
CA ALA A 60 -1.74 13.28 17.98
C ALA A 60 -2.46 14.23 17.00
N LEU A 61 -3.32 13.65 16.13
CA LEU A 61 -4.10 14.37 15.11
C LEU A 61 -5.61 14.48 15.45
N ARG A 62 -6.00 14.11 16.68
CA ARG A 62 -7.40 14.26 17.12
C ARG A 62 -7.91 15.68 16.92
N GLY A 63 -9.17 15.81 16.55
CA GLY A 63 -9.84 17.09 16.30
C GLY A 63 -9.75 17.61 14.87
N VAL A 64 -9.02 16.93 13.98
CA VAL A 64 -9.04 17.24 12.54
C VAL A 64 -10.45 17.06 12.01
N ASP A 65 -10.93 18.05 11.22
CA ASP A 65 -12.23 17.96 10.54
C ASP A 65 -12.21 16.92 9.44
N TYR A 66 -13.30 16.14 9.33
CA TYR A 66 -13.49 15.16 8.27
C TYR A 66 -13.33 15.74 6.88
N ASP A 67 -13.90 16.92 6.62
CA ASP A 67 -13.85 17.58 5.30
C ASP A 67 -12.41 17.94 4.92
N HIS A 68 -11.59 18.42 5.88
CA HIS A 68 -10.17 18.67 5.66
C HIS A 68 -9.42 17.37 5.41
N ALA A 69 -9.67 16.33 6.23
CA ALA A 69 -9.07 15.02 6.09
C ALA A 69 -9.39 14.40 4.71
N LEU A 70 -10.66 14.47 4.29
CA LEU A 70 -11.10 13.95 2.99
C LEU A 70 -10.49 14.73 1.82
N LYS A 71 -10.46 16.07 1.90
CA LYS A 71 -9.86 16.90 0.86
C LYS A 71 -8.37 16.57 0.67
N ILE A 72 -7.63 16.39 1.75
CA ILE A 72 -6.21 15.99 1.69
C ILE A 72 -6.10 14.59 1.06
N ALA A 73 -6.90 13.62 1.53
CA ALA A 73 -6.89 12.26 1.02
C ALA A 73 -7.14 12.19 -0.50
N GLN A 74 -8.10 12.98 -1.00
CA GLN A 74 -8.44 13.03 -2.43
C GLN A 74 -7.35 13.67 -3.30
N ASN A 75 -6.47 14.50 -2.71
CA ASN A 75 -5.38 15.18 -3.42
C ASN A 75 -4.02 14.46 -3.30
N LEU A 76 -3.93 13.32 -2.60
CA LEU A 76 -2.69 12.55 -2.60
C LEU A 76 -2.37 12.07 -4.01
N GLU A 77 -1.12 12.26 -4.40
CA GLU A 77 -0.63 11.92 -5.73
C GLU A 77 -0.59 10.39 -5.92
N ILE A 78 -1.13 9.90 -7.03
CA ILE A 78 -0.91 8.52 -7.49
C ILE A 78 0.56 8.38 -7.89
N MET A 79 1.19 7.28 -7.50
CA MET A 79 2.58 7.00 -7.85
C MET A 79 2.77 7.02 -9.38
N PRO A 80 3.80 7.71 -9.90
CA PRO A 80 4.12 7.65 -11.32
C PRO A 80 4.16 6.21 -11.85
N GLY A 81 3.56 5.98 -13.02
CA GLY A 81 3.49 4.65 -13.64
C GLY A 81 2.46 3.69 -13.04
N ALA A 82 1.81 4.00 -11.90
CA ALA A 82 0.83 3.10 -11.27
C ALA A 82 -0.39 2.85 -12.16
N ARG A 83 -0.94 3.90 -12.79
CA ARG A 83 -2.09 3.76 -13.71
C ARG A 83 -1.74 2.87 -14.91
N GLU A 84 -0.54 3.06 -15.47
CA GLU A 84 -0.04 2.29 -16.60
C GLU A 84 0.19 0.82 -16.23
N LEU A 85 0.86 0.57 -15.09
CA LEU A 85 1.08 -0.78 -14.58
C LEU A 85 -0.25 -1.50 -14.31
N CYS A 86 -1.16 -0.89 -13.56
CA CYS A 86 -2.45 -1.50 -13.23
C CYS A 86 -3.28 -1.79 -14.49
N ALA A 87 -3.33 -0.86 -15.45
CA ALA A 87 -4.01 -1.08 -16.72
C ALA A 87 -3.39 -2.25 -17.53
N PHE A 88 -2.05 -2.33 -17.56
CA PHE A 88 -1.33 -3.44 -18.18
C PHE A 88 -1.69 -4.79 -17.53
N LEU A 89 -1.63 -4.88 -16.20
CA LEU A 89 -1.95 -6.11 -15.46
C LEU A 89 -3.42 -6.52 -15.64
N LYS A 90 -4.35 -5.56 -15.59
CA LYS A 90 -5.77 -5.81 -15.87
C LYS A 90 -5.99 -6.30 -17.31
N GLY A 91 -5.25 -5.77 -18.28
CA GLY A 91 -5.26 -6.23 -19.67
C GLY A 91 -4.83 -7.70 -19.84
N LEU A 92 -4.04 -8.24 -18.91
CA LEU A 92 -3.68 -9.65 -18.83
C LEU A 92 -4.75 -10.52 -18.11
N GLY A 93 -5.82 -9.91 -17.59
CA GLY A 93 -6.83 -10.59 -16.77
C GLY A 93 -6.39 -10.85 -15.32
N TRP A 94 -5.30 -10.23 -14.87
CA TRP A 94 -4.77 -10.42 -13.51
C TRP A 94 -5.63 -9.71 -12.47
N LYS A 95 -5.61 -10.24 -11.25
CA LYS A 95 -6.28 -9.64 -10.09
C LYS A 95 -5.34 -8.74 -9.33
N LEU A 96 -5.85 -7.57 -8.92
CA LEU A 96 -5.09 -6.57 -8.18
C LEU A 96 -5.69 -6.40 -6.78
N VAL A 97 -4.87 -6.60 -5.76
CA VAL A 97 -5.23 -6.41 -4.35
C VAL A 97 -4.32 -5.36 -3.74
N ALA A 98 -4.88 -4.46 -2.95
CA ALA A 98 -4.13 -3.52 -2.15
C ALA A 98 -4.27 -3.83 -0.66
N VAL A 99 -3.17 -3.75 0.10
CA VAL A 99 -3.16 -3.97 1.55
C VAL A 99 -2.43 -2.80 2.21
N SER A 100 -3.17 -1.97 2.92
CA SER A 100 -2.63 -0.74 3.51
C SER A 100 -2.67 -0.77 5.04
N GLY A 101 -1.58 -0.35 5.66
CA GLY A 101 -1.59 0.07 7.06
C GLY A 101 -2.25 1.43 7.28
N GLY A 102 -2.61 2.14 6.20
CA GLY A 102 -3.37 3.38 6.18
C GLY A 102 -4.88 3.15 6.20
N PHE A 103 -5.67 4.04 5.57
CA PHE A 103 -7.10 4.18 5.84
C PHE A 103 -7.96 4.15 4.59
N ASN A 104 -9.23 3.71 4.73
CA ASN A 104 -10.23 3.71 3.66
C ASN A 104 -10.41 5.09 3.02
N ILE A 105 -10.36 6.17 3.79
CA ILE A 105 -10.48 7.55 3.28
C ILE A 105 -9.47 7.88 2.15
N ILE A 106 -8.28 7.24 2.14
CA ILE A 106 -7.28 7.41 1.08
C ILE A 106 -7.33 6.29 0.04
N THR A 107 -7.81 5.10 0.41
CA THR A 107 -7.71 3.92 -0.45
C THR A 107 -8.95 3.70 -1.31
N ASP A 108 -10.14 4.15 -0.90
CA ASP A 108 -11.40 3.84 -1.60
C ASP A 108 -11.43 4.36 -3.05
N ARG A 109 -10.78 5.48 -3.33
CA ARG A 109 -10.67 6.00 -4.70
C ARG A 109 -9.86 5.09 -5.63
N LEU A 110 -8.98 4.24 -5.09
CA LEU A 110 -8.14 3.36 -5.90
C LEU A 110 -8.94 2.25 -6.60
N TYR A 111 -10.14 1.92 -6.11
CA TYR A 111 -11.05 1.01 -6.82
C TYR A 111 -11.35 1.52 -8.23
N SER A 112 -11.63 2.81 -8.38
CA SER A 112 -11.94 3.42 -9.67
C SER A 112 -10.71 3.93 -10.41
N GLU A 113 -9.74 4.51 -9.71
CA GLU A 113 -8.59 5.16 -10.33
C GLU A 113 -7.54 4.17 -10.86
N LEU A 114 -7.39 3.01 -10.20
CA LEU A 114 -6.41 1.97 -10.56
C LEU A 114 -7.07 0.62 -10.89
N ASN A 115 -8.41 0.55 -10.87
CA ASN A 115 -9.17 -0.69 -11.11
C ASN A 115 -8.74 -1.85 -10.19
N ILE A 116 -8.49 -1.54 -8.90
CA ILE A 116 -8.15 -2.52 -7.88
C ILE A 116 -9.37 -3.42 -7.59
N ASP A 117 -9.19 -4.73 -7.51
CA ASP A 117 -10.29 -5.67 -7.28
C ASP A 117 -10.69 -5.76 -5.80
N LYS A 118 -9.72 -5.63 -4.87
CA LYS A 118 -9.97 -5.68 -3.42
C LYS A 118 -8.96 -4.83 -2.66
N ILE A 119 -9.45 -4.13 -1.64
CA ILE A 119 -8.61 -3.31 -0.75
C ILE A 119 -8.84 -3.73 0.70
N PHE A 120 -7.75 -3.84 1.45
CA PHE A 120 -7.73 -4.02 2.89
C PHE A 120 -7.05 -2.81 3.52
N SER A 121 -7.74 -2.13 4.43
CA SER A 121 -7.25 -0.93 5.11
C SER A 121 -7.91 -0.76 6.47
N ASN A 122 -7.48 0.24 7.23
CA ASN A 122 -8.05 0.63 8.50
C ASN A 122 -9.13 1.72 8.32
N ASP A 123 -9.86 2.04 9.38
CA ASP A 123 -10.85 3.11 9.36
C ASP A 123 -10.50 4.19 10.38
N LEU A 124 -10.46 5.46 9.95
CA LEU A 124 -10.48 6.58 10.89
C LEU A 124 -11.89 6.76 11.45
N ILE A 125 -11.98 6.99 12.75
CA ILE A 125 -13.25 7.22 13.44
C ILE A 125 -13.45 8.72 13.63
N PHE A 126 -14.52 9.24 13.01
CA PHE A 126 -14.96 10.63 13.18
C PHE A 126 -16.23 10.67 14.02
N LYS A 127 -16.29 11.61 14.97
CA LYS A 127 -17.48 11.94 15.74
C LYS A 127 -17.68 13.44 15.69
N ASP A 128 -18.92 13.87 15.41
CA ASP A 128 -19.25 15.29 15.25
C ASP A 128 -18.29 16.01 14.30
N ASN A 129 -18.01 15.38 13.15
CA ASN A 129 -17.07 15.82 12.11
C ASN A 129 -15.59 15.94 12.56
N LYS A 130 -15.21 15.41 13.71
CA LYS A 130 -13.84 15.47 14.25
C LYS A 130 -13.22 14.08 14.37
N LEU A 131 -11.95 13.96 13.98
CA LEU A 131 -11.16 12.75 14.19
C LEU A 131 -11.03 12.44 15.68
N VAL A 132 -11.41 11.24 16.09
CA VAL A 132 -11.36 10.81 17.49
C VAL A 132 -10.51 9.57 17.73
N ASP A 133 -10.48 8.61 16.76
CA ASP A 133 -9.77 7.34 16.95
C ASP A 133 -9.58 6.60 15.61
N VAL A 134 -9.10 5.34 15.68
CA VAL A 134 -8.89 4.44 14.56
C VAL A 134 -9.40 3.04 14.88
N THR A 135 -10.08 2.40 13.91
CA THR A 135 -10.33 0.96 13.92
C THR A 135 -9.24 0.26 13.11
N ILE A 136 -8.40 -0.54 13.78
CA ILE A 136 -7.33 -1.30 13.13
C ILE A 136 -7.89 -2.64 12.65
N ARG A 137 -7.86 -2.86 11.34
CA ARG A 137 -8.23 -4.11 10.65
C ARG A 137 -7.01 -4.77 10.04
N VAL A 138 -6.06 -3.96 9.56
CA VAL A 138 -4.77 -4.39 9.01
C VAL A 138 -3.70 -4.12 10.04
N THR A 139 -3.09 -5.20 10.54
CA THR A 139 -2.03 -5.15 11.55
C THR A 139 -0.64 -5.17 10.88
N SER A 140 0.42 -5.18 11.69
CA SER A 140 1.80 -5.42 11.25
C SER A 140 1.97 -6.77 10.53
N ASP A 141 1.01 -7.70 10.66
CA ASP A 141 0.91 -8.89 9.84
C ASP A 141 -0.09 -8.68 8.70
N LYS A 142 0.31 -7.93 7.69
CA LYS A 142 -0.52 -7.69 6.49
C LYS A 142 -0.92 -8.99 5.79
N SER A 143 -0.12 -10.07 5.91
CA SER A 143 -0.44 -11.36 5.29
C SER A 143 -1.74 -11.97 5.83
N ALA A 144 -2.05 -11.76 7.10
CA ALA A 144 -3.28 -12.25 7.72
C ALA A 144 -4.54 -11.66 7.03
N SER A 145 -4.48 -10.40 6.61
CA SER A 145 -5.61 -9.71 5.97
C SER A 145 -5.97 -10.28 4.60
N VAL A 146 -4.99 -10.82 3.85
CA VAL A 146 -5.21 -11.30 2.47
C VAL A 146 -5.40 -12.80 2.34
N ARG A 147 -5.06 -13.60 3.38
CA ARG A 147 -5.13 -15.07 3.30
C ARG A 147 -6.50 -15.61 2.92
N ALA A 148 -7.57 -15.07 3.50
CA ALA A 148 -8.94 -15.49 3.16
C ALA A 148 -9.23 -15.24 1.68
N TYR A 149 -8.92 -14.04 1.17
CA TYR A 149 -9.11 -13.71 -0.24
C TYR A 149 -8.32 -14.64 -1.18
N ILE A 150 -7.06 -14.93 -0.86
CA ILE A 150 -6.21 -15.86 -1.63
C ILE A 150 -6.86 -17.24 -1.70
N THR A 151 -7.30 -17.78 -0.55
CA THR A 151 -7.92 -19.10 -0.46
C THR A 151 -9.25 -19.16 -1.19
N GLU A 152 -10.13 -18.19 -1.00
CA GLU A 152 -11.45 -18.10 -1.63
C GLU A 152 -11.38 -17.99 -3.15
N ASN A 153 -10.34 -17.36 -3.68
CA ASN A 153 -10.12 -17.20 -5.11
C ASN A 153 -9.20 -18.29 -5.70
N GLY A 154 -8.70 -19.23 -4.88
CA GLY A 154 -7.94 -20.39 -5.32
C GLY A 154 -6.53 -20.08 -5.82
N PHE A 155 -5.91 -18.95 -5.44
CA PHE A 155 -4.56 -18.62 -5.83
C PHE A 155 -3.53 -19.46 -5.07
N SER A 156 -2.64 -20.09 -5.81
CA SER A 156 -1.42 -20.72 -5.28
C SER A 156 -0.29 -19.67 -5.11
N ARG A 157 0.72 -20.02 -4.31
CA ARG A 157 1.89 -19.17 -4.10
C ARG A 157 2.58 -18.78 -5.42
N ASP A 158 2.64 -19.69 -6.38
CA ASP A 158 3.30 -19.48 -7.68
C ASP A 158 2.54 -18.47 -8.58
N GLU A 159 1.30 -18.16 -8.23
CA GLU A 159 0.45 -17.21 -8.95
C GLU A 159 0.39 -15.83 -8.27
N ILE A 160 1.21 -15.59 -7.22
CA ILE A 160 1.18 -14.34 -6.46
C ILE A 160 2.47 -13.54 -6.64
N VAL A 161 2.30 -12.27 -6.93
CA VAL A 161 3.35 -11.23 -6.96
C VAL A 161 3.08 -10.24 -5.84
N VAL A 162 4.14 -9.79 -5.15
CA VAL A 162 4.04 -8.78 -4.07
C VAL A 162 4.92 -7.59 -4.41
N VAL A 163 4.39 -6.36 -4.25
CA VAL A 163 5.10 -5.09 -4.49
C VAL A 163 4.96 -4.21 -3.25
N VAL A 164 6.05 -3.95 -2.55
CA VAL A 164 6.05 -3.30 -1.22
C VAL A 164 7.30 -2.47 -0.98
N ASP A 165 7.28 -1.63 0.08
CA ASP A 165 8.42 -0.79 0.45
C ASP A 165 8.85 -0.91 1.92
N GLY A 166 7.95 -1.20 2.86
CA GLY A 166 8.17 -1.13 4.31
C GLY A 166 8.42 -2.48 5.01
N ALA A 167 9.09 -2.47 6.17
CA ALA A 167 9.39 -3.67 6.95
C ALA A 167 8.13 -4.41 7.45
N ASN A 168 7.02 -3.68 7.64
CA ASN A 168 5.71 -4.23 8.02
C ASN A 168 5.07 -5.12 6.93
N ASP A 169 5.63 -5.13 5.72
CA ASP A 169 5.16 -5.95 4.58
C ASP A 169 5.85 -7.29 4.47
N LEU A 170 6.93 -7.50 5.20
CA LEU A 170 7.83 -8.62 5.01
C LEU A 170 7.14 -9.99 5.01
N LYS A 171 6.08 -10.16 5.81
CA LYS A 171 5.30 -11.40 5.86
C LYS A 171 4.48 -11.69 4.61
N LEU A 172 4.24 -10.69 3.75
CA LEU A 172 3.59 -10.92 2.45
C LEU A 172 4.49 -11.75 1.52
N PHE A 173 5.81 -11.73 1.71
CA PHE A 173 6.75 -12.51 0.92
C PHE A 173 6.53 -14.03 1.06
N ASP A 174 6.06 -14.49 2.23
CA ASP A 174 5.74 -15.89 2.44
C ASP A 174 4.59 -16.40 1.57
N LEU A 175 3.76 -15.48 1.05
CA LEU A 175 2.58 -15.80 0.23
C LEU A 175 2.87 -15.83 -1.26
N SER A 176 4.04 -15.37 -1.70
CA SER A 176 4.33 -15.08 -3.12
C SER A 176 5.56 -15.84 -3.61
N SER A 177 5.63 -16.06 -4.92
CA SER A 177 6.80 -16.59 -5.62
C SER A 177 7.63 -15.52 -6.34
N PHE A 178 7.14 -14.28 -6.37
CA PHE A 178 7.89 -13.16 -6.91
C PHE A 178 7.62 -11.88 -6.09
N THR A 179 8.70 -11.33 -5.54
CA THR A 179 8.66 -10.19 -4.62
C THR A 179 9.43 -9.01 -5.18
N VAL A 180 8.84 -7.82 -5.09
CA VAL A 180 9.42 -6.57 -5.58
C VAL A 180 9.50 -5.57 -4.42
N GLY A 181 10.72 -5.12 -4.12
CA GLY A 181 10.97 -3.97 -3.26
C GLY A 181 10.95 -2.69 -4.09
N PHE A 182 9.95 -1.83 -3.89
CA PHE A 182 9.81 -0.56 -4.61
C PHE A 182 10.21 0.61 -3.73
N CYS A 183 11.33 1.28 -4.06
CA CYS A 183 11.94 2.33 -3.23
C CYS A 183 12.07 1.91 -1.75
N ALA A 184 12.32 0.64 -1.52
CA ALA A 184 12.10 -0.06 -0.26
C ALA A 184 13.24 0.15 0.75
N VAL A 185 12.91 -0.03 2.04
CA VAL A 185 13.88 -0.10 3.13
C VAL A 185 14.80 -1.33 3.01
N ASP A 186 15.98 -1.29 3.64
CA ASP A 186 17.02 -2.31 3.47
C ASP A 186 16.56 -3.73 3.79
N VAL A 187 15.70 -3.93 4.78
CA VAL A 187 15.19 -5.26 5.15
C VAL A 187 14.34 -5.90 4.06
N ILE A 188 13.62 -5.09 3.28
CA ILE A 188 12.87 -5.53 2.10
C ILE A 188 13.82 -5.74 0.92
N ARG A 189 14.69 -4.76 0.64
CA ARG A 189 15.69 -4.82 -0.46
C ARG A 189 16.51 -6.10 -0.41
N ASN A 190 16.96 -6.50 0.78
CA ASN A 190 17.84 -7.66 0.97
C ASN A 190 17.12 -9.00 0.79
N LYS A 191 15.78 -9.03 0.74
CA LYS A 191 14.96 -10.24 0.64
C LYS A 191 14.10 -10.31 -0.63
N ALA A 192 13.89 -9.19 -1.30
CA ALA A 192 13.11 -9.15 -2.52
C ALA A 192 13.86 -9.78 -3.70
N ASP A 193 13.12 -10.44 -4.59
CA ASP A 193 13.66 -11.00 -5.84
C ASP A 193 14.09 -9.89 -6.82
N MET A 194 13.43 -8.73 -6.75
CA MET A 194 13.70 -7.56 -7.58
C MET A 194 13.58 -6.28 -6.75
N VAL A 195 14.42 -5.28 -7.06
CA VAL A 195 14.37 -3.96 -6.44
C VAL A 195 14.26 -2.89 -7.52
N ILE A 196 13.36 -1.93 -7.31
CA ILE A 196 13.19 -0.74 -8.16
C ILE A 196 13.41 0.49 -7.28
N ASP A 197 14.44 1.28 -7.59
CA ASP A 197 14.84 2.46 -6.81
C ASP A 197 14.29 3.79 -7.35
N LYS A 198 13.70 3.76 -8.55
CA LYS A 198 13.08 4.94 -9.15
C LYS A 198 11.58 4.93 -8.88
N LYS A 199 11.03 6.06 -8.45
CA LYS A 199 9.60 6.28 -8.21
C LYS A 199 8.79 6.28 -9.51
N ASP A 200 8.74 5.11 -10.16
CA ASP A 200 8.01 4.89 -11.41
C ASP A 200 7.64 3.41 -11.53
N LEU A 201 6.39 3.08 -11.22
CA LEU A 201 5.88 1.71 -11.25
C LEU A 201 5.79 1.11 -12.65
N SER A 202 5.81 1.92 -13.71
CA SER A 202 5.82 1.42 -15.10
C SER A 202 7.07 0.58 -15.40
N LEU A 203 8.15 0.79 -14.66
CA LEU A 203 9.39 0.01 -14.78
C LEU A 203 9.19 -1.48 -14.43
N LEU A 204 8.12 -1.82 -13.71
CA LEU A 204 7.78 -3.22 -13.43
C LEU A 204 7.20 -3.94 -14.65
N ILE A 205 6.65 -3.22 -15.64
CA ILE A 205 6.04 -3.81 -16.83
C ILE A 205 7.03 -4.71 -17.63
N PRO A 206 8.21 -4.23 -18.04
CA PRO A 206 9.16 -5.07 -18.75
C PRO A 206 9.65 -6.26 -17.90
N ILE A 207 9.81 -6.08 -16.60
CA ILE A 207 10.23 -7.13 -15.67
C ILE A 207 9.18 -8.24 -15.61
N ILE A 208 7.90 -7.89 -15.48
CA ILE A 208 6.78 -8.85 -15.50
C ILE A 208 6.71 -9.57 -16.86
N LYS A 209 6.85 -8.85 -17.96
CA LYS A 209 6.85 -9.46 -19.30
C LYS A 209 7.91 -10.54 -19.43
N GLU A 210 9.12 -10.26 -18.98
CA GLU A 210 10.25 -11.19 -19.01
C GLU A 210 10.03 -12.37 -18.05
N LYS A 211 9.74 -12.10 -16.78
CA LYS A 211 9.56 -13.10 -15.74
C LYS A 211 8.49 -14.14 -16.09
N PHE A 212 7.35 -13.68 -16.59
CA PHE A 212 6.19 -14.53 -16.88
C PHE A 212 6.06 -14.87 -18.39
N LYS A 213 7.09 -14.57 -19.21
CA LYS A 213 7.17 -14.87 -20.65
C LYS A 213 5.93 -14.39 -21.42
N ILE A 214 5.44 -13.19 -21.08
CA ILE A 214 4.23 -12.61 -21.68
C ILE A 214 4.55 -12.12 -23.09
N LYS A 215 3.95 -12.78 -24.09
CA LYS A 215 4.00 -12.33 -25.49
C LYS A 215 2.78 -11.43 -25.74
N ILE A 216 3.00 -10.16 -26.02
CA ILE A 216 1.96 -9.27 -26.54
C ILE A 216 2.00 -9.44 -28.05
N ASN A 217 0.92 -9.98 -28.63
CA ASN A 217 0.75 -9.93 -30.07
C ASN A 217 0.60 -8.46 -30.46
N SER A 218 1.57 -7.95 -31.22
CA SER A 218 1.58 -6.60 -31.82
C SER A 218 0.45 -6.46 -32.83
#